data_118abafd5271b9b81ffd65037b27d36e
#
_entry.id   118abafd5271b9b81ffd65037b27d36e
#
_cell.length_a   1.000
_cell.length_b   1.000
_cell.length_c   1.000
_cell.angle_alpha   90.00
_cell.angle_beta   90.00
_cell.angle_gamma   90.00
#
_symmetry.space_group_name_H-M   'P 1'
#
loop_
_entity.id
_entity.type
_entity.pdbx_description
1 polymer ?
#
loop_
_entity_poly.entity_id
_entity_poly.type
_entity_poly.pdbx_seq_one_letter_code
_entity_poly.pdbx_strand_id
1 'polypeptide(L)'
;MKTFPDDFLWGGAVAANQVEGAYLEEGKGLSTSDVQPQGVFGPVVERVAGDSGIKDVAIDFYHRYPEDIKLFAEMGFSCLRVSIAWTRIFPNGDEQQPNEAGLAFYDRLFDELAAHNITPLVTLSHYEMPWGLVKQYGGWGSRQTIGFFERYARTVFARYREKVKLWLTFNEINMSLHAPMTGVGLPETSSKGEVYQAIHHQLVASALAVKACHEIIPDARIGNMLLGGLMYPLTCKPEDVLETLQENRAWQFFGDVQCRGAYPGYMQRFFRDSGIQLEVTDADREALKSTVDFISFSYYMTGCVTADEALNQQARGNILNMVPNPHLASSEWGWQIDPIGLRTLLNVLWDRYQKPLFIVENGLGAKDKPDANGVVQDDYRISYLNDHLVQVREAIDDGVEVMGYTSWGPIDLVSASKAELSKRYGFIYVDRDDSGNGTLARSRKKSFYWYKEVIATKGASLKD
;
A
#
# COMPACT_ATOMS: atom_id res chain seq x y z
N MET A 1 -27.16 16.08 -10.50
CA MET A 1 -25.81 15.52 -10.66
C MET A 1 -25.53 14.64 -9.45
N LYS A 2 -25.00 13.46 -9.67
CA LYS A 2 -24.58 12.56 -8.57
C LYS A 2 -23.30 13.10 -7.93
N THR A 3 -23.26 13.17 -6.60
CA THR A 3 -22.08 13.60 -5.83
C THR A 3 -21.68 12.52 -4.84
N PHE A 4 -20.44 12.58 -4.39
CA PHE A 4 -19.96 11.79 -3.26
C PHE A 4 -20.50 12.35 -1.94
N PRO A 5 -20.54 11.54 -0.86
CA PRO A 5 -20.94 12.00 0.46
C PRO A 5 -20.09 13.19 0.95
N ASP A 6 -20.67 14.03 1.80
CA ASP A 6 -19.99 15.23 2.33
C ASP A 6 -18.77 14.92 3.19
N ASP A 7 -18.78 13.77 3.86
CA ASP A 7 -17.71 13.29 4.73
C ASP A 7 -16.69 12.40 4.01
N PHE A 8 -16.84 12.22 2.69
CA PHE A 8 -15.90 11.43 1.88
C PHE A 8 -14.52 12.07 1.89
N LEU A 9 -13.49 11.27 2.21
CA LEU A 9 -12.11 11.75 2.28
C LEU A 9 -11.44 11.67 0.92
N TRP A 10 -10.95 12.82 0.46
CA TRP A 10 -10.26 12.96 -0.83
C TRP A 10 -8.77 13.23 -0.60
N GLY A 11 -7.91 12.55 -1.34
CA GLY A 11 -6.51 12.88 -1.25
C GLY A 11 -5.59 12.01 -2.08
N GLY A 12 -4.40 11.81 -1.56
CA GLY A 12 -3.35 11.01 -2.16
C GLY A 12 -2.63 10.15 -1.12
N ALA A 13 -1.80 9.24 -1.62
CA ALA A 13 -1.03 8.31 -0.82
C ALA A 13 0.44 8.29 -1.25
N VAL A 14 1.34 8.31 -0.29
CA VAL A 14 2.77 8.14 -0.48
C VAL A 14 3.33 7.12 0.52
N ALA A 15 4.51 6.59 0.23
CA ALA A 15 5.24 5.70 1.13
C ALA A 15 6.61 6.31 1.47
N ALA A 16 7.02 6.20 2.72
CA ALA A 16 8.27 6.79 3.21
C ALA A 16 9.48 6.42 2.34
N ASN A 17 9.66 5.13 2.04
CA ASN A 17 10.81 4.68 1.24
C ASN A 17 10.81 5.16 -0.21
N GLN A 18 9.67 5.61 -0.73
CA GLN A 18 9.51 6.03 -2.12
C GLN A 18 9.57 7.55 -2.30
N VAL A 19 9.49 8.33 -1.21
CA VAL A 19 9.47 9.80 -1.28
C VAL A 19 10.48 10.48 -0.37
N GLU A 20 10.76 9.96 0.82
CA GLU A 20 11.49 10.71 1.85
C GLU A 20 12.93 11.00 1.49
N GLY A 21 13.68 10.01 1.05
CA GLY A 21 15.14 10.12 1.01
C GLY A 21 15.73 10.20 2.42
N ALA A 22 16.82 10.95 2.59
CA ALA A 22 17.49 11.13 3.89
C ALA A 22 17.73 9.79 4.62
N TYR A 23 18.12 8.76 3.87
CA TYR A 23 18.05 7.36 4.31
C TYR A 23 18.95 6.99 5.49
N LEU A 24 19.93 7.82 5.82
CA LEU A 24 20.79 7.64 7.00
C LEU A 24 20.79 8.88 7.94
N GLU A 25 19.97 9.90 7.64
CA GLU A 25 19.95 11.10 8.45
C GLU A 25 19.28 10.86 9.80
N GLU A 26 19.75 11.59 10.81
CA GLU A 26 19.20 11.64 12.16
C GLU A 26 19.06 10.25 12.82
N GLY A 27 20.01 9.36 12.53
CA GLY A 27 20.10 8.06 13.18
C GLY A 27 19.24 6.96 12.57
N LYS A 28 18.62 7.19 11.40
CA LYS A 28 17.86 6.15 10.71
C LYS A 28 18.77 4.95 10.39
N GLY A 29 18.28 3.74 10.65
CA GLY A 29 18.92 2.50 10.24
C GLY A 29 18.53 2.07 8.83
N LEU A 30 19.22 1.03 8.32
CA LEU A 30 18.88 0.42 7.03
C LEU A 30 17.60 -0.41 7.13
N SER A 31 16.76 -0.30 6.11
CA SER A 31 15.57 -1.13 5.94
C SER A 31 15.76 -2.16 4.81
N THR A 32 14.81 -3.08 4.69
CA THR A 32 14.75 -4.00 3.54
C THR A 32 14.66 -3.26 2.21
N SER A 33 14.01 -2.08 2.19
CA SER A 33 13.97 -1.24 1.00
C SER A 33 15.34 -0.68 0.62
N ASP A 34 16.14 -0.29 1.59
CA ASP A 34 17.48 0.26 1.35
C ASP A 34 18.46 -0.76 0.76
N VAL A 35 18.28 -2.03 1.10
CA VAL A 35 19.11 -3.14 0.59
C VAL A 35 18.57 -3.76 -0.69
N GLN A 36 17.46 -3.26 -1.21
CA GLN A 36 16.91 -3.60 -2.52
C GLN A 36 16.82 -2.33 -3.40
N PRO A 37 17.95 -1.71 -3.79
CA PRO A 37 17.96 -0.43 -4.48
C PRO A 37 17.35 -0.47 -5.88
N GLN A 38 17.17 -1.67 -6.45
CA GLN A 38 16.51 -1.89 -7.74
C GLN A 38 15.02 -2.23 -7.63
N GLY A 39 14.43 -2.07 -6.45
CA GLY A 39 13.02 -2.33 -6.19
C GLY A 39 12.75 -3.68 -5.55
N VAL A 40 11.46 -3.92 -5.27
CA VAL A 40 11.01 -5.09 -4.49
C VAL A 40 11.30 -6.44 -5.14
N PHE A 41 11.48 -6.48 -6.45
CA PHE A 41 11.88 -7.66 -7.21
C PHE A 41 13.36 -7.68 -7.57
N GLY A 42 14.11 -6.65 -7.14
CA GLY A 42 15.55 -6.60 -7.33
C GLY A 42 16.31 -7.44 -6.30
N PRO A 43 17.60 -7.71 -6.56
CA PRO A 43 18.42 -8.47 -5.62
C PRO A 43 18.67 -7.68 -4.33
N VAL A 44 18.84 -8.41 -3.23
CA VAL A 44 19.39 -7.85 -2.00
C VAL A 44 20.89 -7.61 -2.20
N VAL A 45 21.34 -6.41 -1.87
CA VAL A 45 22.76 -6.03 -1.95
C VAL A 45 23.25 -5.54 -0.59
N GLU A 46 24.48 -5.84 -0.27
CA GLU A 46 25.13 -5.26 0.90
C GLU A 46 25.45 -3.78 0.62
N ARG A 47 25.00 -2.91 1.51
CA ARG A 47 25.27 -1.47 1.39
C ARG A 47 26.59 -1.13 2.05
N VAL A 48 27.52 -0.60 1.25
CA VAL A 48 28.83 -0.14 1.71
C VAL A 48 28.98 1.36 1.57
N ALA A 49 29.91 1.96 2.30
CA ALA A 49 30.15 3.40 2.24
C ALA A 49 30.53 3.83 0.82
N GLY A 50 29.82 4.82 0.30
CA GLY A 50 30.02 5.33 -1.06
C GLY A 50 29.03 4.77 -2.09
N ASP A 51 28.25 3.73 -1.75
CA ASP A 51 27.17 3.28 -2.62
C ASP A 51 26.03 4.30 -2.65
N SER A 52 25.37 4.38 -3.79
CA SER A 52 24.19 5.21 -3.94
C SER A 52 23.03 4.44 -4.59
N GLY A 53 21.83 4.68 -4.13
CA GLY A 53 20.59 4.19 -4.71
C GLY A 53 19.63 5.33 -4.97
N ILE A 54 18.74 5.15 -5.93
CA ILE A 54 17.76 6.18 -6.29
C ILE A 54 16.90 6.61 -5.11
N LYS A 55 16.58 5.68 -4.21
CA LYS A 55 15.76 5.92 -3.01
C LYS A 55 16.50 6.64 -1.88
N ASP A 56 17.83 6.74 -1.95
CA ASP A 56 18.61 7.42 -0.91
C ASP A 56 18.26 8.92 -0.82
N VAL A 57 17.87 9.50 -1.95
CA VAL A 57 17.33 10.86 -2.04
C VAL A 57 15.83 10.84 -2.37
N ALA A 58 15.38 9.87 -3.15
CA ALA A 58 14.02 9.76 -3.67
C ALA A 58 13.57 11.09 -4.29
N ILE A 59 12.55 11.75 -3.75
CA ILE A 59 12.15 13.10 -4.16
C ILE A 59 12.45 14.14 -3.07
N ASP A 60 13.25 13.76 -2.09
CA ASP A 60 13.65 14.61 -0.96
C ASP A 60 12.47 15.16 -0.15
N PHE A 61 11.43 14.35 -0.01
CA PHE A 61 10.23 14.73 0.77
C PHE A 61 10.58 15.02 2.24
N TYR A 62 11.61 14.35 2.77
CA TYR A 62 12.07 14.58 4.14
C TYR A 62 12.38 16.06 4.44
N HIS A 63 12.98 16.76 3.47
CA HIS A 63 13.28 18.18 3.59
C HIS A 63 12.25 19.10 2.94
N ARG A 64 11.50 18.60 1.94
CA ARG A 64 10.59 19.40 1.10
C ARG A 64 9.11 19.20 1.41
N TYR A 65 8.77 18.44 2.45
CA TYR A 65 7.36 18.15 2.78
C TYR A 65 6.49 19.42 2.96
N PRO A 66 6.97 20.56 3.50
CA PRO A 66 6.14 21.76 3.60
C PRO A 66 5.70 22.29 2.23
N GLU A 67 6.60 22.28 1.24
CA GLU A 67 6.30 22.66 -0.15
C GLU A 67 5.26 21.69 -0.77
N ASP A 68 5.45 20.41 -0.59
CA ASP A 68 4.59 19.39 -1.18
C ASP A 68 3.20 19.39 -0.54
N ILE A 69 3.10 19.52 0.78
CA ILE A 69 1.84 19.61 1.51
C ILE A 69 1.04 20.85 1.10
N LYS A 70 1.73 21.97 0.85
CA LYS A 70 1.10 23.19 0.34
C LYS A 70 0.43 22.95 -1.02
N LEU A 71 1.08 22.18 -1.90
CA LEU A 71 0.51 21.80 -3.20
C LEU A 71 -0.70 20.87 -3.04
N PHE A 72 -0.64 19.92 -2.11
CA PHE A 72 -1.78 19.06 -1.80
C PHE A 72 -2.96 19.86 -1.23
N ALA A 73 -2.70 20.82 -0.38
CA ALA A 73 -3.73 21.72 0.15
C ALA A 73 -4.36 22.56 -0.97
N GLU A 74 -3.58 23.04 -1.94
CA GLU A 74 -4.07 23.75 -3.11
C GLU A 74 -5.04 22.89 -3.95
N MET A 75 -4.77 21.58 -4.07
CA MET A 75 -5.70 20.64 -4.72
C MET A 75 -6.98 20.40 -3.91
N GLY A 76 -7.00 20.78 -2.64
CA GLY A 76 -8.15 20.57 -1.77
C GLY A 76 -8.16 19.23 -1.03
N PHE A 77 -7.00 18.59 -0.86
CA PHE A 77 -6.92 17.34 -0.10
C PHE A 77 -7.51 17.50 1.30
N SER A 78 -8.36 16.58 1.69
CA SER A 78 -8.83 16.41 3.07
C SER A 78 -8.09 15.27 3.79
N CYS A 79 -7.35 14.44 3.06
CA CYS A 79 -6.60 13.32 3.59
C CYS A 79 -5.28 13.14 2.84
N LEU A 80 -4.21 12.82 3.57
CA LEU A 80 -2.96 12.33 2.98
C LEU A 80 -2.56 11.04 3.70
N ARG A 81 -2.42 9.96 2.94
CA ARG A 81 -1.84 8.73 3.45
C ARG A 81 -0.33 8.81 3.37
N VAL A 82 0.32 8.59 4.50
CA VAL A 82 1.77 8.49 4.64
C VAL A 82 2.13 7.20 5.37
N SER A 83 3.38 6.79 5.32
CA SER A 83 3.89 5.74 6.19
C SER A 83 4.97 6.26 7.11
N ILE A 84 5.14 5.61 8.26
CA ILE A 84 6.27 5.84 9.14
C ILE A 84 7.37 4.83 8.78
N ALA A 85 8.58 5.30 8.51
CA ALA A 85 9.73 4.42 8.37
C ALA A 85 10.10 3.86 9.75
N TRP A 86 9.87 2.57 9.94
CA TRP A 86 10.14 1.89 11.22
C TRP A 86 11.58 2.12 11.70
N THR A 87 12.54 2.15 10.76
CA THR A 87 13.96 2.36 11.04
C THR A 87 14.33 3.79 11.45
N ARG A 88 13.43 4.77 11.30
CA ARG A 88 13.61 6.09 11.91
C ARG A 88 13.30 6.07 13.41
N ILE A 89 12.44 5.17 13.83
CA ILE A 89 11.98 5.07 15.22
C ILE A 89 12.83 4.05 16.01
N PHE A 90 13.08 2.88 15.41
CA PHE A 90 13.96 1.83 15.95
C PHE A 90 14.93 1.39 14.84
N PRO A 91 16.13 2.00 14.78
CA PRO A 91 17.06 1.81 13.64
C PRO A 91 17.43 0.36 13.32
N ASN A 92 17.62 -0.47 14.34
CA ASN A 92 17.87 -1.92 14.19
C ASN A 92 16.61 -2.77 14.42
N GLY A 93 15.57 -2.18 14.99
CA GLY A 93 14.28 -2.82 15.26
C GLY A 93 14.14 -3.38 16.68
N ASP A 94 15.22 -3.74 17.35
CA ASP A 94 15.22 -4.42 18.65
C ASP A 94 15.63 -3.53 19.83
N GLU A 95 15.84 -2.24 19.61
CA GLU A 95 16.19 -1.30 20.68
C GLU A 95 15.09 -1.21 21.73
N GLN A 96 15.49 -0.97 22.97
CA GLN A 96 14.56 -0.73 24.08
C GLN A 96 13.96 0.68 24.06
N GLN A 97 14.69 1.66 23.53
CA GLN A 97 14.27 3.04 23.46
C GLN A 97 14.20 3.54 22.02
N PRO A 98 13.19 4.34 21.68
CA PRO A 98 13.07 4.87 20.33
C PRO A 98 14.09 5.99 20.06
N ASN A 99 14.35 6.23 18.78
CA ASN A 99 15.13 7.36 18.30
C ASN A 99 14.26 8.63 18.31
N GLU A 100 14.55 9.55 19.22
CA GLU A 100 13.76 10.78 19.39
C GLU A 100 13.75 11.66 18.12
N ALA A 101 14.86 11.74 17.39
CA ALA A 101 14.94 12.52 16.16
C ALA A 101 13.94 12.03 15.09
N GLY A 102 13.77 10.71 14.98
CA GLY A 102 12.77 10.11 14.08
C GLY A 102 11.35 10.43 14.50
N LEU A 103 11.04 10.32 15.79
CA LEU A 103 9.74 10.71 16.34
C LEU A 103 9.43 12.19 16.07
N ALA A 104 10.41 13.05 16.28
CA ALA A 104 10.26 14.50 16.07
C ALA A 104 10.02 14.86 14.60
N PHE A 105 10.61 14.15 13.65
CA PHE A 105 10.33 14.36 12.23
C PHE A 105 8.84 14.17 11.91
N TYR A 106 8.26 13.07 12.36
CA TYR A 106 6.83 12.80 12.10
C TYR A 106 5.91 13.75 12.89
N ASP A 107 6.32 14.24 14.07
CA ASP A 107 5.60 15.34 14.72
C ASP A 107 5.50 16.57 13.79
N ARG A 108 6.61 16.98 13.19
CA ARG A 108 6.64 18.12 12.25
C ARG A 108 5.78 17.87 11.03
N LEU A 109 5.83 16.66 10.48
CA LEU A 109 5.02 16.26 9.30
C LEU A 109 3.52 16.34 9.62
N PHE A 110 3.09 15.78 10.74
CA PHE A 110 1.69 15.78 11.14
C PHE A 110 1.20 17.17 11.51
N ASP A 111 2.04 18.00 12.13
CA ASP A 111 1.72 19.39 12.44
C ASP A 111 1.53 20.22 11.15
N GLU A 112 2.35 19.98 10.13
CA GLU A 112 2.21 20.63 8.83
C GLU A 112 0.90 20.21 8.13
N LEU A 113 0.53 18.93 8.17
CA LEU A 113 -0.75 18.47 7.66
C LEU A 113 -1.92 19.11 8.38
N ALA A 114 -1.85 19.20 9.72
CA ALA A 114 -2.89 19.85 10.53
C ALA A 114 -3.04 21.33 10.20
N ALA A 115 -1.92 22.04 9.97
CA ALA A 115 -1.93 23.45 9.58
C ALA A 115 -2.68 23.71 8.27
N HIS A 116 -2.79 22.70 7.40
CA HIS A 116 -3.54 22.76 6.13
C HIS A 116 -4.87 22.02 6.16
N ASN A 117 -5.35 21.61 7.33
CA ASN A 117 -6.60 20.84 7.51
C ASN A 117 -6.62 19.52 6.73
N ILE A 118 -5.48 18.87 6.59
CA ILE A 118 -5.34 17.57 5.94
C ILE A 118 -5.25 16.49 7.01
N THR A 119 -6.19 15.57 7.00
CA THR A 119 -6.20 14.43 7.93
C THR A 119 -5.12 13.42 7.55
N PRO A 120 -4.19 13.05 8.46
CA PRO A 120 -3.24 12.00 8.20
C PRO A 120 -3.90 10.62 8.29
N LEU A 121 -3.62 9.76 7.32
CA LEU A 121 -3.86 8.32 7.36
C LEU A 121 -2.51 7.63 7.36
N VAL A 122 -2.15 6.94 8.44
CA VAL A 122 -0.77 6.49 8.66
C VAL A 122 -0.65 4.98 8.61
N THR A 123 0.18 4.50 7.69
CA THR A 123 0.58 3.10 7.58
C THR A 123 1.78 2.85 8.48
N LEU A 124 1.68 1.87 9.38
CA LEU A 124 2.77 1.51 10.30
C LEU A 124 3.97 0.93 9.57
N SER A 125 3.75 0.07 8.57
CA SER A 125 4.81 -0.54 7.79
C SER A 125 4.44 -0.62 6.31
N HIS A 126 5.21 0.06 5.45
CA HIS A 126 5.01 0.09 4.01
C HIS A 126 6.26 -0.43 3.28
N TYR A 127 6.38 -1.75 3.17
CA TYR A 127 7.50 -2.43 2.51
C TYR A 127 8.88 -2.08 3.08
N GLU A 128 8.92 -1.71 4.34
CA GLU A 128 10.13 -1.40 5.08
C GLU A 128 10.10 -2.12 6.43
N MET A 129 11.07 -2.96 6.67
CA MET A 129 11.34 -3.42 8.02
C MET A 129 12.82 -3.22 8.31
N PRO A 130 13.23 -3.08 9.59
CA PRO A 130 14.63 -2.93 9.93
C PRO A 130 15.48 -4.10 9.39
N TRP A 131 16.50 -3.77 8.63
CA TRP A 131 17.43 -4.77 8.11
C TRP A 131 18.11 -5.55 9.24
N GLY A 132 18.33 -4.89 10.38
CA GLY A 132 18.84 -5.54 11.60
C GLY A 132 17.98 -6.72 12.07
N LEU A 133 16.64 -6.63 11.93
CA LEU A 133 15.74 -7.74 12.28
C LEU A 133 15.87 -8.90 11.30
N VAL A 134 16.11 -8.63 10.03
CA VAL A 134 16.34 -9.68 9.02
C VAL A 134 17.65 -10.38 9.28
N LYS A 135 18.73 -9.63 9.50
CA LYS A 135 20.06 -10.18 9.72
C LYS A 135 20.17 -10.97 11.02
N GLN A 136 19.59 -10.46 12.09
CA GLN A 136 19.78 -11.02 13.44
C GLN A 136 18.71 -12.06 13.79
N TYR A 137 17.48 -11.90 13.31
CA TYR A 137 16.34 -12.74 13.71
C TYR A 137 15.71 -13.53 12.56
N GLY A 138 16.07 -13.25 11.32
CA GLY A 138 15.40 -13.85 10.16
C GLY A 138 14.04 -13.23 9.86
N GLY A 139 13.90 -11.94 10.10
CA GLY A 139 12.69 -11.18 9.80
C GLY A 139 11.45 -11.70 10.54
N TRP A 140 10.34 -11.83 9.85
CA TRP A 140 9.09 -12.36 10.42
C TRP A 140 9.10 -13.87 10.64
N GLY A 141 10.15 -14.56 10.18
CA GLY A 141 10.37 -15.96 10.54
C GLY A 141 10.55 -16.18 12.04
N SER A 142 11.04 -15.18 12.76
CA SER A 142 11.15 -15.21 14.22
C SER A 142 9.89 -14.69 14.91
N ARG A 143 9.37 -15.45 15.85
CA ARG A 143 8.28 -15.04 16.73
C ARG A 143 8.60 -13.78 17.56
N GLN A 144 9.89 -13.53 17.83
CA GLN A 144 10.33 -12.33 18.56
C GLN A 144 10.00 -11.03 17.83
N THR A 145 9.90 -11.07 16.50
CA THR A 145 9.56 -9.90 15.69
C THR A 145 8.15 -9.38 15.99
N ILE A 146 7.23 -10.23 16.44
CA ILE A 146 5.91 -9.82 16.92
C ILE A 146 6.05 -8.79 18.05
N GLY A 147 6.91 -9.07 19.03
CA GLY A 147 7.15 -8.15 20.17
C GLY A 147 7.83 -6.85 19.74
N PHE A 148 8.77 -6.91 18.81
CA PHE A 148 9.44 -5.72 18.30
C PHE A 148 8.48 -4.81 17.55
N PHE A 149 7.60 -5.37 16.75
CA PHE A 149 6.56 -4.60 16.05
C PHE A 149 5.53 -4.01 17.01
N GLU A 150 5.09 -4.76 18.01
CA GLU A 150 4.17 -4.27 19.03
C GLU A 150 4.76 -3.08 19.80
N ARG A 151 6.04 -3.14 20.17
CA ARG A 151 6.74 -2.02 20.80
C ARG A 151 6.76 -0.79 19.92
N TYR A 152 7.09 -0.97 18.65
CA TYR A 152 7.06 0.10 17.66
C TYR A 152 5.67 0.71 17.53
N ALA A 153 4.65 -0.11 17.34
CA ALA A 153 3.27 0.35 17.21
C ALA A 153 2.82 1.13 18.45
N ARG A 154 3.04 0.59 19.64
CA ARG A 154 2.68 1.26 20.90
C ARG A 154 3.42 2.60 21.07
N THR A 155 4.68 2.66 20.68
CA THR A 155 5.48 3.89 20.76
C THR A 155 4.87 5.01 19.88
N VAL A 156 4.56 4.72 18.62
CA VAL A 156 4.00 5.72 17.70
C VAL A 156 2.53 6.05 18.03
N PHE A 157 1.74 5.10 18.49
CA PHE A 157 0.39 5.38 18.95
C PHE A 157 0.39 6.36 20.14
N ALA A 158 1.24 6.12 21.12
CA ALA A 158 1.37 7.00 22.29
C ALA A 158 1.86 8.39 21.90
N ARG A 159 2.89 8.46 21.04
CA ARG A 159 3.46 9.74 20.60
C ARG A 159 2.48 10.60 19.83
N TYR A 160 1.73 10.01 18.91
CA TYR A 160 0.88 10.73 17.96
C TYR A 160 -0.62 10.62 18.27
N ARG A 161 -0.99 10.22 19.47
CA ARG A 161 -2.38 9.98 19.89
C ARG A 161 -3.31 11.17 19.68
N GLU A 162 -2.79 12.41 19.80
CA GLU A 162 -3.58 13.62 19.58
C GLU A 162 -3.54 14.11 18.11
N LYS A 163 -2.67 13.54 17.30
CA LYS A 163 -2.42 14.00 15.92
C LYS A 163 -2.97 13.06 14.85
N VAL A 164 -3.01 11.76 15.11
CA VAL A 164 -3.37 10.73 14.15
C VAL A 164 -4.48 9.85 14.71
N LYS A 165 -5.61 9.77 13.99
CA LYS A 165 -6.80 8.99 14.35
C LYS A 165 -7.16 7.92 13.33
N LEU A 166 -6.44 7.86 12.20
CA LEU A 166 -6.62 6.86 11.15
C LEU A 166 -5.30 6.14 10.90
N TRP A 167 -5.29 4.84 11.11
CA TRP A 167 -4.10 3.99 11.02
C TRP A 167 -4.33 2.78 10.13
N LEU A 168 -3.26 2.31 9.50
CA LEU A 168 -3.19 1.03 8.79
C LEU A 168 -2.00 0.23 9.33
N THR A 169 -2.13 -1.10 9.40
CA THR A 169 -1.05 -1.94 9.92
C THR A 169 0.06 -2.18 8.90
N PHE A 170 -0.15 -3.04 7.94
CA PHE A 170 0.84 -3.40 6.91
C PHE A 170 0.30 -3.09 5.53
N ASN A 171 1.12 -2.41 4.72
CA ASN A 171 0.80 -2.19 3.31
C ASN A 171 0.79 -3.51 2.55
N GLU A 172 -0.29 -3.76 1.82
CA GLU A 172 -0.44 -4.94 0.95
C GLU A 172 0.11 -6.22 1.57
N ILE A 173 -0.38 -6.55 2.77
CA ILE A 173 0.11 -7.69 3.56
C ILE A 173 0.08 -9.01 2.75
N ASN A 174 -0.84 -9.14 1.80
CA ASN A 174 -0.98 -10.29 0.93
C ASN A 174 0.09 -10.37 -0.17
N MET A 175 0.90 -9.32 -0.39
CA MET A 175 2.07 -9.39 -1.27
C MET A 175 3.21 -10.24 -0.71
N SER A 176 3.19 -10.59 0.56
CA SER A 176 4.23 -11.41 1.20
C SER A 176 4.45 -12.78 0.53
N LEU A 177 3.42 -13.31 -0.13
CA LEU A 177 3.52 -14.55 -0.91
C LEU A 177 4.32 -14.40 -2.21
N HIS A 178 4.38 -13.20 -2.77
CA HIS A 178 5.02 -12.91 -4.07
C HIS A 178 6.35 -12.18 -3.95
N ALA A 179 6.56 -11.49 -2.83
CA ALA A 179 7.79 -10.76 -2.53
C ALA A 179 8.18 -11.01 -1.07
N PRO A 180 8.67 -12.22 -0.72
CA PRO A 180 8.92 -12.61 0.67
C PRO A 180 9.94 -11.72 1.39
N MET A 181 10.99 -11.27 0.71
CA MET A 181 11.98 -10.37 1.32
C MET A 181 11.34 -9.04 1.71
N THR A 182 10.58 -8.45 0.80
CA THR A 182 9.88 -7.17 1.03
C THR A 182 8.77 -7.31 2.08
N GLY A 183 7.97 -8.39 2.01
CA GLY A 183 6.82 -8.58 2.88
C GLY A 183 7.15 -9.10 4.26
N VAL A 184 8.01 -10.12 4.35
CA VAL A 184 8.28 -10.83 5.61
C VAL A 184 9.77 -10.98 5.96
N GLY A 185 10.67 -10.38 5.18
CA GLY A 185 12.11 -10.41 5.46
C GLY A 185 12.75 -11.80 5.28
N LEU A 186 12.18 -12.62 4.41
CA LEU A 186 12.70 -13.95 4.09
C LEU A 186 13.26 -13.99 2.67
N PRO A 187 14.36 -14.76 2.44
CA PRO A 187 14.86 -14.94 1.08
C PRO A 187 13.85 -15.70 0.22
N GLU A 188 13.90 -15.48 -1.09
CA GLU A 188 13.03 -16.16 -2.07
C GLU A 188 13.20 -17.69 -2.09
N THR A 189 14.34 -18.17 -1.59
CA THR A 189 14.64 -19.61 -1.43
C THR A 189 13.92 -20.27 -0.27
N SER A 190 13.23 -19.50 0.58
CA SER A 190 12.49 -20.02 1.72
C SER A 190 11.38 -20.99 1.29
N SER A 191 11.14 -22.01 2.10
CA SER A 191 10.05 -22.94 1.85
C SER A 191 8.70 -22.26 2.00
N LYS A 192 7.68 -22.81 1.35
CA LYS A 192 6.29 -22.34 1.49
C LYS A 192 5.83 -22.33 2.95
N GLY A 193 6.19 -23.36 3.72
CA GLY A 193 5.88 -23.44 5.14
C GLY A 193 6.52 -22.32 5.96
N GLU A 194 7.78 -21.98 5.68
CA GLU A 194 8.47 -20.87 6.34
C GLU A 194 7.80 -19.53 6.04
N VAL A 195 7.40 -19.29 4.79
CA VAL A 195 6.72 -18.05 4.38
C VAL A 195 5.36 -17.94 5.07
N TYR A 196 4.55 -19.01 5.08
CA TYR A 196 3.25 -18.97 5.77
C TYR A 196 3.37 -18.82 7.27
N GLN A 197 4.40 -19.39 7.90
CA GLN A 197 4.67 -19.18 9.32
C GLN A 197 5.04 -17.71 9.61
N ALA A 198 5.86 -17.10 8.76
CA ALA A 198 6.18 -15.68 8.86
C ALA A 198 4.94 -14.79 8.67
N ILE A 199 4.09 -15.11 7.71
CA ILE A 199 2.80 -14.44 7.50
C ILE A 199 1.92 -14.56 8.75
N HIS A 200 1.88 -15.74 9.38
CA HIS A 200 1.13 -15.94 10.62
C HIS A 200 1.63 -15.00 11.72
N HIS A 201 2.94 -14.89 11.92
CA HIS A 201 3.52 -13.95 12.88
C HIS A 201 3.13 -12.51 12.58
N GLN A 202 3.13 -12.14 11.30
CA GLN A 202 2.74 -10.79 10.85
C GLN A 202 1.24 -10.52 11.09
N LEU A 203 0.37 -11.51 10.85
CA LEU A 203 -1.07 -11.40 11.15
C LEU A 203 -1.32 -11.23 12.66
N VAL A 204 -0.60 -11.97 13.49
CA VAL A 204 -0.66 -11.81 14.96
C VAL A 204 -0.20 -10.42 15.37
N ALA A 205 0.93 -9.94 14.83
CA ALA A 205 1.44 -8.60 15.10
C ALA A 205 0.45 -7.52 14.67
N SER A 206 -0.20 -7.68 13.51
CA SER A 206 -1.24 -6.78 13.03
C SER A 206 -2.41 -6.70 14.01
N ALA A 207 -2.89 -7.84 14.51
CA ALA A 207 -3.97 -7.90 15.49
C ALA A 207 -3.58 -7.26 16.83
N LEU A 208 -2.36 -7.48 17.30
CA LEU A 208 -1.84 -6.84 18.51
C LEU A 208 -1.72 -5.33 18.35
N ALA A 209 -1.37 -4.85 17.16
CA ALA A 209 -1.38 -3.41 16.86
C ALA A 209 -2.80 -2.84 16.89
N VAL A 210 -3.79 -3.56 16.37
CA VAL A 210 -5.22 -3.16 16.46
C VAL A 210 -5.63 -3.00 17.91
N LYS A 211 -5.33 -3.99 18.74
CA LYS A 211 -5.62 -3.96 20.18
C LYS A 211 -4.95 -2.78 20.87
N ALA A 212 -3.66 -2.58 20.61
CA ALA A 212 -2.89 -1.48 21.18
C ALA A 212 -3.44 -0.11 20.76
N CYS A 213 -3.84 0.04 19.50
CA CYS A 213 -4.46 1.26 19.01
C CYS A 213 -5.75 1.60 19.80
N HIS A 214 -6.63 0.64 19.98
CA HIS A 214 -7.89 0.84 20.73
C HIS A 214 -7.65 1.14 22.21
N GLU A 215 -6.61 0.55 22.81
CA GLU A 215 -6.24 0.82 24.20
C GLU A 215 -5.65 2.23 24.39
N ILE A 216 -4.76 2.65 23.50
CA ILE A 216 -3.99 3.90 23.62
C ILE A 216 -4.79 5.09 23.06
N ILE A 217 -5.50 4.89 21.96
CA ILE A 217 -6.25 5.93 21.25
C ILE A 217 -7.70 5.43 21.04
N PRO A 218 -8.56 5.48 22.08
CA PRO A 218 -9.90 4.89 22.00
C PRO A 218 -10.80 5.45 20.89
N ASP A 219 -10.55 6.68 20.46
CA ASP A 219 -11.30 7.35 19.38
C ASP A 219 -10.67 7.19 18.00
N ALA A 220 -9.56 6.42 17.87
CA ALA A 220 -8.96 6.12 16.58
C ALA A 220 -9.62 4.91 15.91
N ARG A 221 -9.47 4.86 14.60
CA ARG A 221 -9.82 3.70 13.77
C ARG A 221 -8.57 3.16 13.10
N ILE A 222 -8.46 1.85 13.07
CA ILE A 222 -7.33 1.15 12.46
C ILE A 222 -7.83 0.08 11.49
N GLY A 223 -7.31 0.11 10.27
CA GLY A 223 -7.63 -0.85 9.22
C GLY A 223 -6.46 -1.74 8.84
N ASN A 224 -6.76 -2.74 8.04
CA ASN A 224 -5.78 -3.48 7.28
C ASN A 224 -5.49 -2.78 5.96
N MET A 225 -4.54 -3.30 5.18
CA MET A 225 -4.35 -2.84 3.81
C MET A 225 -4.00 -4.04 2.91
N LEU A 226 -4.87 -4.31 1.94
CA LEU A 226 -4.76 -5.43 1.02
C LEU A 226 -4.37 -4.94 -0.38
N LEU A 227 -3.58 -5.70 -1.10
CA LEU A 227 -3.60 -5.61 -2.56
C LEU A 227 -4.96 -6.09 -3.03
N GLY A 228 -5.73 -5.20 -3.63
CA GLY A 228 -7.06 -5.47 -4.13
C GLY A 228 -6.98 -6.22 -5.46
N GLY A 229 -6.83 -7.53 -5.37
CA GLY A 229 -6.86 -8.43 -6.53
C GLY A 229 -8.28 -8.93 -6.77
N LEU A 230 -8.75 -8.77 -7.99
CA LEU A 230 -9.95 -9.41 -8.48
C LEU A 230 -9.59 -10.23 -9.70
N MET A 231 -9.85 -11.53 -9.64
CA MET A 231 -9.63 -12.46 -10.74
C MET A 231 -10.97 -12.85 -11.35
N TYR A 232 -11.00 -12.89 -12.68
CA TYR A 232 -12.13 -13.40 -13.44
C TYR A 232 -11.82 -14.80 -13.98
N PRO A 233 -12.81 -15.68 -14.12
CA PRO A 233 -12.61 -16.89 -14.92
C PRO A 233 -12.40 -16.50 -16.39
N LEU A 234 -11.37 -17.09 -17.02
CA LEU A 234 -11.11 -16.84 -18.44
C LEU A 234 -12.27 -17.30 -19.32
N THR A 235 -12.92 -18.40 -18.92
CA THR A 235 -14.11 -18.93 -19.58
C THR A 235 -15.18 -19.27 -18.55
N CYS A 236 -16.40 -19.51 -19.02
CA CYS A 236 -17.50 -19.98 -18.17
C CYS A 236 -17.45 -21.48 -17.86
N LYS A 237 -16.39 -22.19 -18.20
CA LYS A 237 -16.20 -23.58 -17.78
C LYS A 237 -16.21 -23.71 -16.27
N PRO A 238 -16.95 -24.66 -15.67
CA PRO A 238 -16.97 -24.82 -14.22
C PRO A 238 -15.57 -24.94 -13.56
N GLU A 239 -14.63 -25.57 -14.27
CA GLU A 239 -13.25 -25.73 -13.81
C GLU A 239 -12.53 -24.39 -13.70
N ASP A 240 -12.71 -23.48 -14.67
CA ASP A 240 -12.16 -22.14 -14.64
C ASP A 240 -12.78 -21.31 -13.49
N VAL A 241 -14.08 -21.46 -13.28
CA VAL A 241 -14.80 -20.76 -12.19
C VAL A 241 -14.31 -21.24 -10.83
N LEU A 242 -14.13 -22.55 -10.64
CA LEU A 242 -13.63 -23.10 -9.38
C LEU A 242 -12.17 -22.69 -9.11
N GLU A 243 -11.32 -22.76 -10.13
CA GLU A 243 -9.92 -22.32 -10.03
C GLU A 243 -9.84 -20.83 -9.67
N THR A 244 -10.68 -20.01 -10.28
CA THR A 244 -10.76 -18.56 -9.98
C THR A 244 -11.17 -18.31 -8.53
N LEU A 245 -12.14 -19.07 -8.00
CA LEU A 245 -12.51 -18.98 -6.59
C LEU A 245 -11.33 -19.29 -5.67
N GLN A 246 -10.56 -20.33 -5.98
CA GLN A 246 -9.40 -20.73 -5.19
C GLN A 246 -8.29 -19.70 -5.25
N GLU A 247 -7.99 -19.14 -6.42
CA GLU A 247 -7.01 -18.06 -6.58
C GLU A 247 -7.42 -16.79 -5.83
N ASN A 248 -8.69 -16.38 -5.90
CA ASN A 248 -9.17 -15.25 -5.11
C ASN A 248 -9.02 -15.49 -3.61
N ARG A 249 -9.23 -16.70 -3.12
CA ARG A 249 -9.05 -17.07 -1.71
C ARG A 249 -7.59 -16.98 -1.26
N ALA A 250 -6.64 -17.26 -2.13
CA ALA A 250 -5.22 -17.13 -1.83
C ALA A 250 -4.82 -15.68 -1.44
N TRP A 251 -5.56 -14.70 -1.96
CA TRP A 251 -5.40 -13.29 -1.62
C TRP A 251 -6.30 -12.85 -0.48
N GLN A 252 -7.51 -13.38 -0.43
CA GLN A 252 -8.55 -12.92 0.49
C GLN A 252 -8.38 -13.45 1.92
N PHE A 253 -7.69 -14.58 2.12
CA PHE A 253 -7.61 -15.17 3.47
C PHE A 253 -6.99 -14.21 4.50
N PHE A 254 -6.08 -13.33 4.09
CA PHE A 254 -5.53 -12.29 4.95
C PHE A 254 -6.63 -11.39 5.51
N GLY A 255 -7.50 -10.91 4.64
CA GLY A 255 -8.67 -10.12 5.03
C GLY A 255 -9.64 -10.92 5.90
N ASP A 256 -9.85 -12.20 5.59
CA ASP A 256 -10.69 -13.08 6.41
C ASP A 256 -10.17 -13.19 7.85
N VAL A 257 -8.86 -13.38 8.02
CA VAL A 257 -8.23 -13.44 9.35
C VAL A 257 -8.36 -12.09 10.07
N GLN A 258 -8.04 -11.00 9.39
CA GLN A 258 -8.04 -9.66 9.97
C GLN A 258 -9.43 -9.12 10.29
N CYS A 259 -10.45 -9.58 9.58
CA CYS A 259 -11.83 -9.13 9.76
C CYS A 259 -12.68 -10.08 10.61
N ARG A 260 -12.35 -11.38 10.65
CA ARG A 260 -13.13 -12.40 11.36
C ARG A 260 -12.40 -12.98 12.57
N GLY A 261 -11.12 -12.74 12.72
CA GLY A 261 -10.33 -13.14 13.90
C GLY A 261 -9.92 -14.61 13.95
N ALA A 262 -10.01 -15.34 12.84
CA ALA A 262 -9.61 -16.73 12.73
C ALA A 262 -9.32 -17.12 11.28
N TYR A 263 -8.50 -18.14 11.09
CA TYR A 263 -8.28 -18.73 9.76
C TYR A 263 -9.58 -19.36 9.24
N PRO A 264 -9.96 -19.09 7.98
CA PRO A 264 -11.13 -19.73 7.38
C PRO A 264 -10.89 -21.22 7.09
N GLY A 265 -11.97 -22.00 7.05
CA GLY A 265 -11.90 -23.45 6.85
C GLY A 265 -11.16 -23.89 5.59
N TYR A 266 -11.27 -23.12 4.50
CA TYR A 266 -10.56 -23.43 3.26
C TYR A 266 -9.02 -23.35 3.41
N MET A 267 -8.50 -22.54 4.35
CA MET A 267 -7.06 -22.48 4.64
C MET A 267 -6.59 -23.70 5.44
N GLN A 268 -7.43 -24.27 6.28
CA GLN A 268 -7.11 -25.54 6.96
C GLN A 268 -6.90 -26.67 5.95
N ARG A 269 -7.78 -26.74 4.95
CA ARG A 269 -7.62 -27.69 3.83
C ARG A 269 -6.34 -27.41 3.05
N PHE A 270 -6.10 -26.16 2.70
CA PHE A 270 -4.92 -25.76 1.96
C PHE A 270 -3.62 -26.16 2.69
N PHE A 271 -3.52 -25.89 3.99
CA PHE A 271 -2.33 -26.24 4.79
C PHE A 271 -2.14 -27.76 4.86
N ARG A 272 -3.22 -28.51 5.09
CA ARG A 272 -3.17 -29.97 5.12
C ARG A 272 -2.71 -30.54 3.78
N ASP A 273 -3.31 -30.10 2.69
CA ASP A 273 -3.01 -30.63 1.35
C ASP A 273 -1.61 -30.19 0.87
N SER A 274 -1.09 -29.07 1.38
CA SER A 274 0.27 -28.58 1.09
C SER A 274 1.33 -29.12 2.08
N GLY A 275 0.95 -29.89 3.08
CA GLY A 275 1.87 -30.39 4.10
C GLY A 275 2.43 -29.31 5.01
N ILE A 276 1.74 -28.17 5.16
CA ILE A 276 2.15 -27.04 5.99
C ILE A 276 1.54 -27.19 7.38
N GLN A 277 2.39 -27.17 8.41
CA GLN A 277 1.98 -27.15 9.79
C GLN A 277 2.40 -25.82 10.42
N LEU A 278 1.42 -24.96 10.69
CA LEU A 278 1.68 -23.70 11.38
C LEU A 278 1.75 -23.91 12.88
N GLU A 279 2.73 -23.28 13.51
CA GLU A 279 2.73 -23.10 14.96
C GLU A 279 1.78 -21.95 15.31
N VAL A 280 0.62 -22.29 15.84
CA VAL A 280 -0.42 -21.34 16.28
C VAL A 280 -0.70 -21.59 17.75
N THR A 281 -0.29 -20.66 18.61
CA THR A 281 -0.50 -20.76 20.05
C THR A 281 -1.91 -20.31 20.45
N ASP A 282 -2.35 -20.62 21.68
CA ASP A 282 -3.61 -20.09 22.21
C ASP A 282 -3.57 -18.58 22.37
N ALA A 283 -2.41 -18.02 22.70
CA ALA A 283 -2.22 -16.56 22.74
C ALA A 283 -2.37 -15.93 21.34
N ASP A 284 -1.89 -16.59 20.28
CA ASP A 284 -2.08 -16.15 18.90
C ASP A 284 -3.57 -16.11 18.55
N ARG A 285 -4.30 -17.17 18.88
CA ARG A 285 -5.77 -17.24 18.63
C ARG A 285 -6.53 -16.14 19.34
N GLU A 286 -6.14 -15.83 20.56
CA GLU A 286 -6.74 -14.74 21.33
C GLU A 286 -6.40 -13.37 20.71
N ALA A 287 -5.13 -13.16 20.32
CA ALA A 287 -4.70 -11.92 19.67
C ALA A 287 -5.46 -11.66 18.37
N LEU A 288 -5.66 -12.67 17.53
CA LEU A 288 -6.34 -12.54 16.23
C LEU A 288 -7.79 -12.07 16.35
N LYS A 289 -8.43 -12.21 17.52
CA LYS A 289 -9.80 -11.71 17.76
C LYS A 289 -9.89 -10.18 17.77
N SER A 290 -8.80 -9.47 17.86
CA SER A 290 -8.74 -8.01 17.70
C SER A 290 -8.79 -7.66 16.22
N THR A 291 -10.02 -7.52 15.70
CA THR A 291 -10.30 -7.30 14.28
C THR A 291 -10.28 -5.83 13.90
N VAL A 292 -10.02 -5.56 12.62
CA VAL A 292 -9.90 -4.19 12.09
C VAL A 292 -11.24 -3.46 12.06
N ASP A 293 -11.19 -2.12 12.15
CA ASP A 293 -12.37 -1.25 12.13
C ASP A 293 -12.90 -1.03 10.71
N PHE A 294 -12.02 -1.04 9.71
CA PHE A 294 -12.34 -0.87 8.30
C PHE A 294 -11.32 -1.61 7.44
N ILE A 295 -11.64 -1.77 6.17
CA ILE A 295 -10.79 -2.43 5.19
C ILE A 295 -10.27 -1.39 4.23
N SER A 296 -8.95 -1.34 4.03
CA SER A 296 -8.36 -0.56 2.96
C SER A 296 -7.68 -1.46 1.93
N PHE A 297 -7.56 -0.95 0.73
CA PHE A 297 -6.92 -1.70 -0.34
C PHE A 297 -6.36 -0.80 -1.43
N SER A 298 -5.40 -1.36 -2.17
CA SER A 298 -4.93 -0.82 -3.45
C SER A 298 -5.68 -1.48 -4.60
N TYR A 299 -5.92 -0.72 -5.67
CA TYR A 299 -6.52 -1.24 -6.88
C TYR A 299 -5.84 -0.65 -8.11
N TYR A 300 -5.29 -1.50 -8.95
CA TYR A 300 -4.63 -1.08 -10.18
C TYR A 300 -5.12 -1.84 -11.41
N MET A 301 -5.45 -3.11 -11.24
CA MET A 301 -5.76 -3.99 -12.37
C MET A 301 -6.53 -5.23 -11.94
N THR A 302 -7.08 -5.93 -12.92
CA THR A 302 -7.66 -7.27 -12.80
C THR A 302 -6.93 -8.23 -13.71
N GLY A 303 -7.21 -9.51 -13.61
CA GLY A 303 -6.66 -10.54 -14.46
C GLY A 303 -7.60 -11.74 -14.59
N CYS A 304 -7.23 -12.70 -15.41
CA CYS A 304 -7.99 -13.92 -15.62
C CYS A 304 -7.26 -15.14 -15.07
N VAL A 305 -8.06 -16.14 -14.68
CA VAL A 305 -7.62 -17.45 -14.21
C VAL A 305 -8.25 -18.54 -15.05
N THR A 306 -7.49 -19.57 -15.37
CA THR A 306 -7.96 -20.75 -16.09
C THR A 306 -7.37 -22.03 -15.51
N ALA A 307 -8.11 -23.12 -15.57
CA ALA A 307 -7.63 -24.46 -15.25
C ALA A 307 -6.77 -25.07 -16.36
N ASP A 308 -6.66 -24.41 -17.52
CA ASP A 308 -5.82 -24.84 -18.64
C ASP A 308 -4.35 -24.47 -18.37
N GLU A 309 -3.52 -25.45 -18.05
CA GLU A 309 -2.10 -25.26 -17.74
C GLU A 309 -1.30 -24.62 -18.90
N ALA A 310 -1.61 -24.95 -20.15
CA ALA A 310 -0.91 -24.42 -21.31
C ALA A 310 -1.15 -22.92 -21.46
N LEU A 311 -2.36 -22.44 -21.15
CA LEU A 311 -2.68 -21.02 -21.13
C LEU A 311 -2.06 -20.31 -19.94
N ASN A 312 -2.03 -20.93 -18.76
CA ASN A 312 -1.39 -20.38 -17.56
C ASN A 312 0.12 -20.16 -17.76
N GLN A 313 0.80 -21.05 -18.49
CA GLN A 313 2.23 -20.88 -18.82
C GLN A 313 2.50 -19.66 -19.71
N GLN A 314 1.49 -19.12 -20.37
CA GLN A 314 1.57 -17.91 -21.18
C GLN A 314 1.26 -16.65 -20.38
N ALA A 315 0.94 -16.77 -19.10
CA ALA A 315 0.63 -15.63 -18.24
C ALA A 315 1.80 -14.63 -18.20
N ARG A 316 1.47 -13.36 -18.28
CA ARG A 316 2.41 -12.24 -18.29
C ARG A 316 1.93 -11.18 -17.32
N GLY A 317 2.85 -10.61 -16.59
CA GLY A 317 2.55 -9.49 -15.70
C GLY A 317 3.81 -8.92 -15.05
N ASN A 318 3.72 -7.69 -14.61
CA ASN A 318 4.81 -7.01 -13.92
C ASN A 318 4.95 -7.48 -12.46
N ILE A 319 3.82 -7.64 -11.76
CA ILE A 319 3.79 -8.02 -10.35
C ILE A 319 3.14 -9.39 -10.18
N LEU A 320 2.07 -9.64 -10.92
CA LEU A 320 1.28 -10.86 -10.86
C LEU A 320 1.22 -11.50 -12.25
N ASN A 321 1.63 -12.75 -12.33
CA ASN A 321 1.51 -13.52 -13.56
C ASN A 321 0.06 -13.99 -13.68
N MET A 322 -0.74 -13.24 -14.43
CA MET A 322 -2.14 -13.57 -14.72
C MET A 322 -2.34 -13.71 -16.21
N VAL A 323 -3.33 -14.52 -16.59
CA VAL A 323 -3.76 -14.59 -17.99
C VAL A 323 -4.47 -13.28 -18.34
N PRO A 324 -4.07 -12.60 -19.43
CA PRO A 324 -4.72 -11.36 -19.83
C PRO A 324 -6.19 -11.57 -20.15
N ASN A 325 -7.02 -10.62 -19.73
CA ASN A 325 -8.42 -10.56 -20.14
C ASN A 325 -8.48 -10.05 -21.59
N PRO A 326 -9.08 -10.81 -22.52
CA PRO A 326 -9.10 -10.42 -23.95
C PRO A 326 -9.96 -9.19 -24.24
N HIS A 327 -10.74 -8.73 -23.27
CA HIS A 327 -11.65 -7.59 -23.41
C HIS A 327 -11.10 -6.27 -22.86
N LEU A 328 -9.89 -6.28 -22.30
CA LEU A 328 -9.31 -5.10 -21.64
C LEU A 328 -8.02 -4.63 -22.30
N ALA A 329 -7.85 -3.31 -22.36
CA ALA A 329 -6.58 -2.69 -22.72
C ALA A 329 -5.60 -2.70 -21.54
N SER A 330 -4.31 -2.53 -21.84
CA SER A 330 -3.25 -2.48 -20.84
C SER A 330 -2.52 -1.14 -20.85
N SER A 331 -1.98 -0.74 -19.70
CA SER A 331 -1.04 0.38 -19.60
C SER A 331 0.33 0.04 -20.22
N GLU A 332 1.24 1.03 -20.26
CA GLU A 332 2.63 0.84 -20.74
C GLU A 332 3.40 -0.24 -19.94
N TRP A 333 2.98 -0.54 -18.70
CA TRP A 333 3.57 -1.59 -17.86
C TRP A 333 2.80 -2.93 -17.93
N GLY A 334 1.85 -3.07 -18.86
CA GLY A 334 1.08 -4.30 -19.05
C GLY A 334 -0.03 -4.52 -18.02
N TRP A 335 -0.37 -3.51 -17.23
CA TRP A 335 -1.46 -3.58 -16.27
C TRP A 335 -2.78 -3.29 -16.95
N GLN A 336 -3.71 -4.23 -16.88
CA GLN A 336 -5.00 -4.10 -17.55
C GLN A 336 -5.88 -3.07 -16.86
N ILE A 337 -6.49 -2.21 -17.65
CA ILE A 337 -7.32 -1.09 -17.19
C ILE A 337 -8.76 -1.58 -17.07
N ASP A 338 -9.28 -1.60 -15.86
CA ASP A 338 -10.61 -2.14 -15.56
C ASP A 338 -11.36 -1.32 -14.49
N PRO A 339 -12.01 -0.23 -14.88
CA PRO A 339 -12.80 0.55 -13.92
C PRO A 339 -13.97 -0.23 -13.32
N ILE A 340 -14.67 -1.05 -14.09
CA ILE A 340 -15.78 -1.89 -13.61
C ILE A 340 -15.31 -2.90 -12.58
N GLY A 341 -14.10 -3.41 -12.73
CA GLY A 341 -13.47 -4.30 -11.74
C GLY A 341 -13.37 -3.65 -10.35
N LEU A 342 -13.13 -2.36 -10.26
CA LEU A 342 -13.11 -1.63 -8.99
C LEU A 342 -14.49 -1.63 -8.32
N ARG A 343 -15.55 -1.34 -9.06
CA ARG A 343 -16.94 -1.43 -8.55
C ARG A 343 -17.26 -2.85 -8.09
N THR A 344 -16.87 -3.84 -8.88
CA THR A 344 -17.08 -5.25 -8.54
C THR A 344 -16.35 -5.62 -7.25
N LEU A 345 -15.08 -5.26 -7.11
CA LEU A 345 -14.28 -5.53 -5.90
C LEU A 345 -14.88 -4.84 -4.67
N LEU A 346 -15.31 -3.59 -4.79
CA LEU A 346 -15.96 -2.87 -3.70
C LEU A 346 -17.21 -3.61 -3.20
N ASN A 347 -18.06 -4.08 -4.13
CA ASN A 347 -19.24 -4.87 -3.77
C ASN A 347 -18.85 -6.22 -3.14
N VAL A 348 -17.86 -6.92 -3.69
CA VAL A 348 -17.39 -8.21 -3.14
C VAL A 348 -16.87 -8.06 -1.71
N LEU A 349 -16.05 -7.06 -1.45
CA LEU A 349 -15.50 -6.81 -0.11
C LEU A 349 -16.59 -6.38 0.87
N TRP A 350 -17.53 -5.53 0.44
CA TRP A 350 -18.66 -5.13 1.25
C TRP A 350 -19.55 -6.32 1.62
N ASP A 351 -19.95 -7.13 0.65
CA ASP A 351 -20.76 -8.31 0.88
C ASP A 351 -20.08 -9.30 1.83
N ARG A 352 -18.75 -9.44 1.70
CA ARG A 352 -17.99 -10.40 2.48
C ARG A 352 -17.81 -9.98 3.94
N TYR A 353 -17.61 -8.72 4.23
CA TYR A 353 -17.18 -8.24 5.55
C TYR A 353 -18.13 -7.28 6.23
N GLN A 354 -18.97 -6.57 5.49
CA GLN A 354 -19.89 -5.55 6.02
C GLN A 354 -19.17 -4.54 6.92
N LYS A 355 -17.98 -4.11 6.51
CA LYS A 355 -17.18 -3.06 7.16
C LYS A 355 -16.92 -1.93 6.16
N PRO A 356 -16.75 -0.68 6.63
CA PRO A 356 -16.39 0.43 5.76
C PRO A 356 -15.14 0.11 4.95
N LEU A 357 -15.10 0.58 3.69
CA LEU A 357 -13.99 0.39 2.77
C LEU A 357 -13.29 1.72 2.48
N PHE A 358 -11.98 1.66 2.27
CA PHE A 358 -11.18 2.82 1.89
C PHE A 358 -10.26 2.44 0.72
N ILE A 359 -10.42 3.10 -0.42
CA ILE A 359 -9.50 2.93 -1.55
C ILE A 359 -8.30 3.83 -1.26
N VAL A 360 -7.20 3.24 -0.78
CA VAL A 360 -6.02 4.01 -0.36
C VAL A 360 -4.93 4.08 -1.42
N GLU A 361 -5.08 3.33 -2.51
CA GLU A 361 -4.22 3.45 -3.69
C GLU A 361 -5.01 3.11 -4.95
N ASN A 362 -4.90 3.97 -5.94
CA ASN A 362 -5.30 3.75 -7.34
C ASN A 362 -4.57 4.78 -8.19
N GLY A 363 -4.20 4.45 -9.39
CA GLY A 363 -3.52 5.37 -10.29
C GLY A 363 -2.93 4.70 -11.52
N LEU A 364 -2.48 5.51 -12.45
CA LEU A 364 -1.87 5.11 -13.71
C LEU A 364 -0.42 5.54 -13.76
N GLY A 365 0.49 4.57 -13.81
CA GLY A 365 1.90 4.80 -14.10
C GLY A 365 2.10 5.06 -15.59
N ALA A 366 2.72 6.17 -15.94
CA ALA A 366 2.98 6.56 -17.32
C ALA A 366 4.30 7.32 -17.47
N LYS A 367 4.86 7.28 -18.67
CA LYS A 367 6.07 8.04 -19.04
C LYS A 367 5.67 9.47 -19.43
N ASP A 368 5.47 10.30 -18.43
CA ASP A 368 5.10 11.69 -18.63
C ASP A 368 6.27 12.49 -19.21
N LYS A 369 5.96 13.37 -20.18
CA LYS A 369 6.95 14.28 -20.76
C LYS A 369 6.39 15.71 -20.75
N PRO A 370 7.12 16.68 -20.17
CA PRO A 370 6.75 18.08 -20.28
C PRO A 370 6.72 18.53 -21.73
N ASP A 371 5.74 19.36 -22.10
CA ASP A 371 5.67 20.01 -23.40
C ASP A 371 6.63 21.21 -23.50
N ALA A 372 6.55 21.97 -24.59
CA ALA A 372 7.40 23.14 -24.81
C ALA A 372 7.25 24.24 -23.74
N ASN A 373 6.12 24.24 -23.01
CA ASN A 373 5.84 25.17 -21.90
C ASN A 373 6.20 24.57 -20.52
N GLY A 374 6.78 23.37 -20.49
CA GLY A 374 7.14 22.69 -19.25
C GLY A 374 5.97 22.02 -18.54
N VAL A 375 4.83 21.83 -19.20
CA VAL A 375 3.61 21.23 -18.62
C VAL A 375 3.39 19.83 -19.18
N VAL A 376 3.06 18.88 -18.30
CA VAL A 376 2.66 17.54 -18.72
C VAL A 376 1.16 17.54 -19.05
N GLN A 377 0.83 17.23 -20.30
CA GLN A 377 -0.55 17.13 -20.80
C GLN A 377 -1.03 15.68 -20.64
N ASP A 378 -1.39 15.30 -19.42
CA ASP A 378 -1.68 13.92 -19.04
C ASP A 378 -3.18 13.56 -19.10
N ASP A 379 -3.81 13.81 -20.25
CA ASP A 379 -5.23 13.46 -20.50
C ASP A 379 -5.49 11.97 -20.29
N TYR A 380 -4.54 11.09 -20.59
CA TYR A 380 -4.63 9.65 -20.33
C TYR A 380 -4.81 9.34 -18.84
N ARG A 381 -4.17 10.11 -17.95
CA ARG A 381 -4.34 9.95 -16.50
C ARG A 381 -5.71 10.46 -16.04
N ILE A 382 -6.12 11.58 -16.59
CA ILE A 382 -7.46 12.16 -16.33
C ILE A 382 -8.55 11.16 -16.72
N SER A 383 -8.46 10.57 -17.91
CA SER A 383 -9.42 9.57 -18.39
C SER A 383 -9.44 8.34 -17.47
N TYR A 384 -8.26 7.80 -17.13
CA TYR A 384 -8.15 6.64 -16.24
C TYR A 384 -8.82 6.90 -14.88
N LEU A 385 -8.48 8.02 -14.25
CA LEU A 385 -9.01 8.35 -12.92
C LEU A 385 -10.49 8.69 -12.95
N ASN A 386 -10.96 9.41 -13.99
CA ASN A 386 -12.37 9.68 -14.18
C ASN A 386 -13.19 8.40 -14.22
N ASP A 387 -12.79 7.45 -15.04
CA ASP A 387 -13.53 6.20 -15.24
C ASP A 387 -13.57 5.36 -13.95
N HIS A 388 -12.46 5.33 -13.20
CA HIS A 388 -12.42 4.65 -11.90
C HIS A 388 -13.28 5.35 -10.84
N LEU A 389 -13.21 6.67 -10.74
CA LEU A 389 -13.99 7.44 -9.76
C LEU A 389 -15.50 7.37 -10.03
N VAL A 390 -15.91 7.34 -11.29
CA VAL A 390 -17.31 7.08 -11.66
C VAL A 390 -17.77 5.72 -11.08
N GLN A 391 -16.95 4.69 -11.19
CA GLN A 391 -17.28 3.37 -10.66
C GLN A 391 -17.29 3.33 -9.12
N VAL A 392 -16.47 4.12 -8.45
CA VAL A 392 -16.55 4.28 -6.98
C VAL A 392 -17.90 4.92 -6.60
N ARG A 393 -18.32 5.97 -7.30
CA ARG A 393 -19.62 6.61 -7.09
C ARG A 393 -20.78 5.63 -7.29
N GLU A 394 -20.71 4.82 -8.34
CA GLU A 394 -21.72 3.79 -8.62
C GLU A 394 -21.74 2.70 -7.53
N ALA A 395 -20.59 2.30 -7.00
CA ALA A 395 -20.53 1.36 -5.87
C ALA A 395 -21.19 1.93 -4.60
N ILE A 396 -21.03 3.21 -4.34
CA ILE A 396 -21.72 3.88 -3.23
C ILE A 396 -23.25 3.83 -3.45
N ASP A 397 -23.71 4.06 -4.67
CA ASP A 397 -25.12 3.90 -5.02
C ASP A 397 -25.60 2.42 -4.91
N ASP A 398 -24.73 1.45 -5.10
CA ASP A 398 -25.03 0.03 -4.84
C ASP A 398 -25.21 -0.27 -3.33
N GLY A 399 -24.91 0.67 -2.44
CA GLY A 399 -25.03 0.51 -0.98
C GLY A 399 -23.70 0.21 -0.28
N VAL A 400 -22.57 0.30 -0.97
CA VAL A 400 -21.24 0.12 -0.38
C VAL A 400 -20.85 1.35 0.42
N GLU A 401 -20.43 1.17 1.66
CA GLU A 401 -19.90 2.25 2.49
C GLU A 401 -18.41 2.47 2.17
N VAL A 402 -18.10 3.59 1.52
CA VAL A 402 -16.75 3.97 1.13
C VAL A 402 -16.34 5.23 1.89
N MET A 403 -15.27 5.14 2.69
CA MET A 403 -14.78 6.24 3.54
C MET A 403 -14.06 7.32 2.73
N GLY A 404 -13.38 6.94 1.67
CA GLY A 404 -12.55 7.86 0.91
C GLY A 404 -11.78 7.21 -0.24
N TYR A 405 -11.03 8.05 -0.91
CA TYR A 405 -10.18 7.70 -2.04
C TYR A 405 -8.88 8.50 -1.96
N THR A 406 -7.75 7.81 -1.92
CA THR A 406 -6.43 8.43 -2.04
C THR A 406 -5.73 7.88 -3.28
N SER A 407 -5.40 8.78 -4.23
CA SER A 407 -4.66 8.41 -5.44
C SER A 407 -3.23 8.01 -5.07
N TRP A 408 -2.71 6.98 -5.73
CA TRP A 408 -1.31 6.60 -5.51
C TRP A 408 -0.36 7.61 -6.12
N GLY A 409 0.59 8.07 -5.31
CA GLY A 409 1.61 9.00 -5.73
C GLY A 409 1.05 10.28 -6.33
N PRO A 410 0.38 11.15 -5.53
CA PRO A 410 -0.15 12.42 -6.02
C PRO A 410 0.96 13.37 -6.50
N ILE A 411 2.17 13.08 -6.10
CA ILE A 411 3.43 13.64 -6.56
C ILE A 411 4.29 12.51 -7.12
N ASP A 412 5.03 12.74 -8.19
CA ASP A 412 5.91 11.73 -8.76
C ASP A 412 6.88 11.19 -7.70
N LEU A 413 7.07 9.89 -7.67
CA LEU A 413 7.85 9.19 -6.67
C LEU A 413 8.64 8.05 -7.30
N VAL A 414 9.49 7.41 -6.50
CA VAL A 414 10.22 6.22 -6.93
C VAL A 414 9.29 5.02 -6.91
N SER A 415 9.11 4.35 -8.04
CA SER A 415 8.22 3.17 -8.12
C SER A 415 8.75 2.00 -7.28
N ALA A 416 7.84 1.21 -6.71
CA ALA A 416 8.20 0.10 -5.83
C ALA A 416 8.85 -1.06 -6.56
N SER A 417 8.32 -1.47 -7.72
CA SER A 417 8.71 -2.71 -8.40
C SER A 417 10.14 -2.70 -8.91
N LYS A 418 10.59 -1.59 -9.52
CA LYS A 418 11.90 -1.47 -10.17
C LYS A 418 12.69 -0.23 -9.77
N ALA A 419 12.22 0.54 -8.81
CA ALA A 419 12.85 1.78 -8.36
C ALA A 419 13.06 2.80 -9.49
N GLU A 420 12.02 3.07 -10.27
CA GLU A 420 12.04 3.97 -11.42
C GLU A 420 11.31 5.29 -11.09
N LEU A 421 11.90 6.42 -11.46
CA LEU A 421 11.23 7.73 -11.47
C LEU A 421 10.42 7.94 -12.75
N SER A 422 10.77 7.26 -13.82
CA SER A 422 10.09 7.35 -15.13
C SER A 422 8.68 6.74 -15.12
N LYS A 423 8.35 5.87 -14.15
CA LYS A 423 7.01 5.36 -13.93
C LYS A 423 6.24 6.35 -13.05
N ARG A 424 5.67 7.36 -13.67
CA ARG A 424 5.07 8.51 -12.99
C ARG A 424 3.57 8.33 -12.77
N TYR A 425 3.13 8.64 -11.56
CA TYR A 425 1.72 8.56 -11.14
C TYR A 425 1.11 9.92 -10.82
N GLY A 426 1.96 10.94 -10.61
CA GLY A 426 1.59 12.17 -9.92
C GLY A 426 0.71 13.13 -10.72
N PHE A 427 0.01 13.96 -9.98
CA PHE A 427 -0.56 15.23 -10.45
C PHE A 427 0.52 16.33 -10.47
N ILE A 428 1.60 16.08 -9.74
CA ILE A 428 2.74 16.97 -9.59
C ILE A 428 3.97 16.28 -10.17
N TYR A 429 4.60 16.92 -11.16
CA TYR A 429 5.83 16.48 -11.77
C TYR A 429 7.01 16.82 -10.88
N VAL A 430 7.93 15.87 -10.70
CA VAL A 430 9.21 16.10 -10.04
C VAL A 430 10.33 15.98 -11.06
N ASP A 431 11.15 17.01 -11.17
CA ASP A 431 12.29 17.03 -12.11
C ASP A 431 13.45 16.16 -11.58
N ARG A 432 13.31 14.86 -11.80
CA ARG A 432 14.35 13.86 -11.53
C ARG A 432 14.18 12.67 -12.47
N ASP A 433 15.29 12.17 -13.02
CA ASP A 433 15.27 10.98 -13.88
C ASP A 433 15.71 9.70 -13.14
N ASP A 434 15.70 8.57 -13.85
CA ASP A 434 16.06 7.25 -13.27
C ASP A 434 17.54 7.15 -12.88
N SER A 435 18.39 8.05 -13.38
CA SER A 435 19.80 8.15 -13.00
C SER A 435 20.06 9.11 -11.84
N GLY A 436 18.99 9.73 -11.32
CA GLY A 436 19.08 10.68 -10.22
C GLY A 436 19.41 12.11 -10.64
N ASN A 437 19.45 12.41 -11.94
CA ASN A 437 19.69 13.76 -12.46
C ASN A 437 18.40 14.59 -12.40
N GLY A 438 18.55 15.90 -12.21
CA GLY A 438 17.45 16.84 -12.16
C GLY A 438 17.55 17.78 -10.97
N THR A 439 16.65 18.75 -10.93
CA THR A 439 16.66 19.82 -9.93
C THR A 439 15.80 19.52 -8.71
N LEU A 440 14.99 18.45 -8.74
CA LEU A 440 13.93 18.13 -7.78
C LEU A 440 12.80 19.18 -7.75
N ALA A 441 12.74 20.09 -8.70
CA ALA A 441 11.68 21.08 -8.77
C ALA A 441 10.32 20.42 -9.01
N ARG A 442 9.27 20.98 -8.38
CA ARG A 442 7.90 20.53 -8.51
C ARG A 442 7.15 21.40 -9.51
N SER A 443 6.36 20.78 -10.38
CA SER A 443 5.46 21.51 -11.28
C SER A 443 4.12 20.79 -11.42
N ARG A 444 3.05 21.57 -11.62
CA ARG A 444 1.69 21.05 -11.74
C ARG A 444 1.46 20.50 -13.14
N LYS A 445 0.93 19.27 -13.22
CA LYS A 445 0.48 18.67 -14.49
C LYS A 445 -0.95 19.13 -14.80
N LYS A 446 -1.45 18.85 -16.01
CA LYS A 446 -2.83 19.13 -16.37
C LYS A 446 -3.82 18.45 -15.41
N SER A 447 -3.55 17.23 -15.00
CA SER A 447 -4.36 16.46 -14.06
C SER A 447 -4.46 17.09 -12.67
N PHE A 448 -3.50 17.92 -12.26
CA PHE A 448 -3.57 18.67 -11.00
C PHE A 448 -4.84 19.52 -10.91
N TYR A 449 -5.12 20.29 -11.94
CA TYR A 449 -6.29 21.17 -11.98
C TYR A 449 -7.59 20.39 -12.14
N TRP A 450 -7.57 19.30 -12.88
CA TRP A 450 -8.70 18.40 -13.02
C TRP A 450 -9.10 17.77 -11.67
N TYR A 451 -8.13 17.21 -10.94
CA TYR A 451 -8.40 16.59 -9.65
C TYR A 451 -8.85 17.60 -8.59
N LYS A 452 -8.26 18.79 -8.62
CA LYS A 452 -8.72 19.92 -7.79
C LYS A 452 -10.21 20.22 -8.01
N GLU A 453 -10.67 20.23 -9.25
CA GLU A 453 -12.09 20.45 -9.58
C GLU A 453 -12.96 19.27 -9.14
N VAL A 454 -12.52 18.04 -9.32
CA VAL A 454 -13.23 16.84 -8.83
C VAL A 454 -13.48 16.94 -7.33
N ILE A 455 -12.47 17.29 -6.56
CA ILE A 455 -12.58 17.45 -5.11
C ILE A 455 -13.52 18.61 -4.74
N ALA A 456 -13.35 19.77 -5.36
CA ALA A 456 -14.16 20.96 -5.10
C ALA A 456 -15.64 20.74 -5.39
N THR A 457 -15.97 19.93 -6.40
CA THR A 457 -17.34 19.62 -6.81
C THR A 457 -17.88 18.33 -6.19
N LYS A 458 -17.11 17.68 -5.30
CA LYS A 458 -17.47 16.37 -4.72
C LYS A 458 -17.82 15.34 -5.79
N GLY A 459 -17.07 15.34 -6.88
CA GLY A 459 -17.26 14.42 -8.00
C GLY A 459 -18.35 14.82 -8.99
N ALA A 460 -19.03 15.96 -8.83
CA ALA A 460 -20.06 16.39 -9.78
C ALA A 460 -19.49 16.72 -11.17
N SER A 461 -18.21 17.06 -11.26
CA SER A 461 -17.52 17.34 -12.53
C SER A 461 -17.08 16.09 -13.30
N LEU A 462 -17.21 14.90 -12.72
CA LEU A 462 -16.87 13.64 -13.39
C LEU A 462 -17.79 13.44 -14.60
N LYS A 463 -17.24 12.90 -15.66
CA LYS A 463 -17.96 12.58 -16.90
C LYS A 463 -18.35 11.11 -16.91
N ASP A 464 -19.67 10.87 -17.09
CA ASP A 464 -20.23 9.52 -17.21
C ASP A 464 -19.91 8.89 -18.57
#